data_290c21bfca55db008beadd66ab4d6c08
#
_entry.id   290c21bfca55db008beadd66ab4d6c08
#
_cell.length_a   1.000
_cell.length_b   1.000
_cell.length_c   1.000
_cell.angle_alpha   90.00
_cell.angle_beta   90.00
_cell.angle_gamma   90.00
#
_symmetry.space_group_name_H-M   'P 1'
#
loop_
_entity.id
_entity.type
_entity.pdbx_description
1 polymer ?
#
loop_
_entity_poly.entity_id
_entity_poly.type
_entity_poly.pdbx_seq_one_letter_code
_entity_poly.pdbx_strand_id
1 'polypeptide(L)'
;MSELEPKKNSLDKVSTSSVGEAKEGSLLAQAKGFWVTLRNIGRPRLTVEYPEVKAPTEERFHGRHQLNRHPDGLEKCVGCELCAWACPADAIYVEGSDNTDEARFSPGERYGKVYQINYLRCIFCGLCIEACPTRALTMTNEYELADRTREK
;
A
#
# COMPACT_ATOMS: atom_id res chain seq x y z
N MET A 1 -32.09 -10.49 12.81
CA MET A 1 -31.31 -10.69 11.57
C MET A 1 -31.82 -9.66 10.59
N SER A 2 -31.14 -8.51 10.52
CA SER A 2 -31.46 -7.40 9.60
C SER A 2 -30.65 -7.59 8.34
N GLU A 3 -31.32 -7.80 7.21
CA GLU A 3 -30.74 -7.87 5.89
C GLU A 3 -30.06 -6.54 5.56
N LEU A 4 -28.74 -6.59 5.41
CA LEU A 4 -27.93 -5.48 4.88
C LEU A 4 -28.12 -5.46 3.35
N GLU A 5 -28.96 -4.56 2.85
CA GLU A 5 -29.03 -4.29 1.42
C GLU A 5 -27.66 -3.82 0.89
N PRO A 6 -27.18 -4.37 -0.23
CA PRO A 6 -25.92 -3.94 -0.83
C PRO A 6 -26.07 -2.51 -1.36
N LYS A 7 -25.21 -1.60 -0.88
CA LYS A 7 -25.10 -0.24 -1.41
C LYS A 7 -24.77 -0.30 -2.90
N LYS A 8 -25.70 0.18 -3.74
CA LYS A 8 -25.50 0.34 -5.18
C LYS A 8 -24.29 1.20 -5.46
N ASN A 9 -23.30 0.61 -6.11
CA ASN A 9 -22.06 1.26 -6.50
C ASN A 9 -22.37 2.38 -7.52
N SER A 10 -21.75 3.55 -7.40
CA SER A 10 -21.95 4.70 -8.28
C SER A 10 -21.51 4.45 -9.73
N LEU A 11 -20.93 3.31 -10.01
CA LEU A 11 -20.52 2.86 -11.35
C LEU A 11 -21.68 2.37 -12.21
N ASP A 12 -22.85 2.04 -11.62
CA ASP A 12 -24.03 1.56 -12.36
C ASP A 12 -24.77 2.69 -13.12
N LYS A 13 -24.31 3.94 -13.03
CA LYS A 13 -24.85 5.09 -13.74
C LYS A 13 -24.08 5.48 -15.01
N VAL A 14 -23.18 4.65 -15.49
CA VAL A 14 -22.69 4.82 -16.87
C VAL A 14 -23.81 4.35 -17.78
N SER A 15 -24.74 5.27 -18.06
CA SER A 15 -25.73 5.07 -19.10
C SER A 15 -24.97 4.74 -20.38
N THR A 16 -25.07 3.53 -20.86
CA THR A 16 -24.82 3.18 -22.25
C THR A 16 -25.91 3.85 -23.09
N SER A 17 -25.85 5.20 -23.15
CA SER A 17 -26.66 5.94 -24.09
C SER A 17 -26.22 5.51 -25.48
N SER A 18 -27.04 4.65 -26.09
CA SER A 18 -27.15 4.37 -27.51
C SER A 18 -25.98 4.92 -28.34
N VAL A 19 -24.89 4.17 -28.37
CA VAL A 19 -23.99 4.22 -29.53
C VAL A 19 -24.79 3.60 -30.65
N GLY A 20 -25.50 4.46 -31.43
CA GLY A 20 -26.20 4.02 -32.60
C GLY A 20 -25.26 3.18 -33.44
N GLU A 21 -25.70 2.00 -33.87
CA GLU A 21 -24.94 1.11 -34.74
C GLU A 21 -24.47 1.88 -35.98
N ALA A 22 -23.26 2.42 -35.88
CA ALA A 22 -22.59 3.03 -37.03
C ALA A 22 -22.15 1.83 -37.91
N LYS A 23 -22.74 1.69 -39.08
CA LYS A 23 -22.30 0.71 -40.09
C LYS A 23 -20.80 0.82 -40.23
N GLU A 24 -20.08 -0.29 -39.99
CA GLU A 24 -18.64 -0.36 -40.15
C GLU A 24 -18.26 0.17 -41.54
N GLY A 25 -17.32 1.12 -41.59
CA GLY A 25 -16.82 1.73 -42.83
C GLY A 25 -17.52 3.02 -43.28
N SER A 26 -18.51 3.55 -42.54
CA SER A 26 -19.12 4.84 -42.90
C SER A 26 -18.17 6.02 -42.65
N LEU A 27 -17.99 6.89 -43.63
CA LEU A 27 -17.22 8.16 -43.51
C LEU A 27 -17.71 9.01 -42.31
N LEU A 28 -18.99 8.95 -41.98
CA LEU A 28 -19.55 9.62 -40.79
C LEU A 28 -19.07 9.01 -39.49
N ALA A 29 -18.83 7.71 -39.42
CA ALA A 29 -18.27 7.07 -38.23
C ALA A 29 -16.81 7.50 -38.01
N GLN A 30 -16.02 7.58 -39.08
CA GLN A 30 -14.66 8.07 -39.05
C GLN A 30 -14.60 9.53 -38.61
N ALA A 31 -15.44 10.40 -39.17
CA ALA A 31 -15.53 11.81 -38.81
C ALA A 31 -15.91 12.01 -37.33
N LYS A 32 -16.83 11.18 -36.79
CA LYS A 32 -17.16 11.18 -35.36
C LYS A 32 -15.96 10.80 -34.48
N GLY A 33 -15.16 9.83 -34.90
CA GLY A 33 -13.93 9.44 -34.19
C GLY A 33 -12.93 10.60 -34.10
N PHE A 34 -12.67 11.27 -35.23
CA PHE A 34 -11.79 12.46 -35.27
C PHE A 34 -12.35 13.61 -34.43
N TRP A 35 -13.66 13.83 -34.43
CA TRP A 35 -14.28 14.85 -33.59
C TRP A 35 -14.09 14.61 -32.09
N VAL A 36 -14.21 13.36 -31.63
CA VAL A 36 -13.95 13.01 -30.22
C VAL A 36 -12.49 13.29 -29.84
N THR A 37 -11.54 12.92 -30.69
CA THR A 37 -10.11 13.17 -30.46
C THR A 37 -9.81 14.67 -30.41
N LEU A 38 -10.33 15.43 -31.37
CA LEU A 38 -10.17 16.89 -31.44
C LEU A 38 -10.73 17.57 -30.18
N ARG A 39 -11.91 17.16 -29.72
CA ARG A 39 -12.51 17.68 -28.49
C ARG A 39 -11.68 17.40 -27.25
N ASN A 40 -10.95 16.27 -27.21
CA ASN A 40 -10.12 15.89 -26.08
C ASN A 40 -8.82 16.71 -25.99
N ILE A 41 -8.35 17.33 -27.06
CA ILE A 41 -7.16 18.19 -27.06
C ILE A 41 -7.32 19.39 -26.12
N GLY A 42 -8.53 19.94 -26.02
CA GLY A 42 -8.84 21.09 -25.17
C GLY A 42 -9.15 20.75 -23.70
N ARG A 43 -9.05 19.47 -23.28
CA ARG A 43 -9.30 19.10 -21.88
C ARG A 43 -8.13 19.47 -20.99
N PRO A 44 -8.37 19.91 -19.74
CA PRO A 44 -7.30 20.13 -18.78
C PRO A 44 -6.54 18.84 -18.51
N ARG A 45 -5.23 18.94 -18.35
CA ARG A 45 -4.39 17.80 -18.00
C ARG A 45 -4.72 17.32 -16.60
N LEU A 46 -4.91 16.00 -16.44
CA LEU A 46 -5.11 15.33 -15.15
C LEU A 46 -3.82 14.63 -14.66
N THR A 47 -2.77 14.68 -15.46
CA THR A 47 -1.49 14.08 -15.15
C THR A 47 -0.73 14.88 -14.11
N VAL A 48 -0.10 14.18 -13.17
CA VAL A 48 0.81 14.75 -12.17
C VAL A 48 2.23 14.58 -12.68
N GLU A 49 3.02 15.65 -12.65
CA GLU A 49 4.41 15.65 -13.13
C GLU A 49 5.33 15.09 -12.03
N TYR A 50 5.36 13.77 -11.91
CA TYR A 50 6.32 13.09 -11.04
C TYR A 50 7.71 13.12 -11.69
N PRO A 51 8.83 13.39 -10.95
CA PRO A 51 8.93 13.47 -9.49
C PRO A 51 8.75 14.88 -8.91
N GLU A 52 8.55 15.92 -9.71
CA GLU A 52 8.47 17.32 -9.26
C GLU A 52 7.25 17.53 -8.36
N VAL A 53 6.13 16.94 -8.74
CA VAL A 53 4.89 16.93 -7.94
C VAL A 53 4.55 15.51 -7.56
N LYS A 54 4.58 15.21 -6.25
CA LYS A 54 4.19 13.91 -5.73
C LYS A 54 2.69 13.86 -5.49
N ALA A 55 2.07 12.72 -5.81
CA ALA A 55 0.67 12.51 -5.47
C ALA A 55 0.51 12.47 -3.93
N PRO A 56 -0.50 13.17 -3.37
CA PRO A 56 -0.77 13.08 -1.95
C PRO A 56 -1.17 11.65 -1.58
N THR A 57 -0.61 11.15 -0.48
CA THR A 57 -0.99 9.84 0.08
C THR A 57 -2.12 10.00 1.08
N GLU A 58 -3.01 9.01 1.15
CA GLU A 58 -4.09 8.95 2.13
C GLU A 58 -3.56 8.70 3.55
N GLU A 59 -4.33 9.06 4.59
CA GLU A 59 -3.92 8.93 6.00
C GLU A 59 -3.57 7.49 6.40
N ARG A 60 -4.25 6.51 5.82
CA ARG A 60 -4.02 5.07 6.06
C ARG A 60 -3.27 4.40 4.92
N PHE A 61 -2.37 5.12 4.30
CA PHE A 61 -1.54 4.57 3.25
C PHE A 61 -0.59 3.49 3.79
N HIS A 62 -0.51 2.38 3.07
CA HIS A 62 0.38 1.26 3.40
C HIS A 62 1.69 1.39 2.62
N GLY A 63 2.58 2.26 3.10
CA GLY A 63 3.91 2.42 2.52
C GLY A 63 4.97 1.60 3.27
N ARG A 64 6.16 2.16 3.42
CA ARG A 64 7.30 1.49 4.05
C ARG A 64 7.04 1.16 5.52
N HIS A 65 7.44 -0.01 5.96
CA HIS A 65 7.38 -0.44 7.35
C HIS A 65 8.38 0.33 8.22
N GLN A 66 7.97 0.62 9.45
CA GLN A 66 8.79 1.26 10.46
C GLN A 66 8.65 0.53 11.79
N LEU A 67 9.79 0.17 12.39
CA LEU A 67 9.83 -0.31 13.78
C LEU A 67 9.97 0.89 14.71
N ASN A 68 9.02 1.05 15.61
CA ASN A 68 8.96 2.14 16.57
C ASN A 68 9.70 1.80 17.85
N ARG A 69 10.22 2.85 18.51
CA ARG A 69 10.82 2.78 19.82
C ARG A 69 9.97 3.53 20.84
N HIS A 70 10.19 3.25 22.11
CA HIS A 70 9.65 4.02 23.21
C HIS A 70 10.37 5.39 23.31
N PRO A 71 9.79 6.38 24.00
CA PRO A 71 10.42 7.69 24.20
C PRO A 71 11.77 7.63 24.93
N ASP A 72 11.99 6.60 25.73
CA ASP A 72 13.24 6.27 26.44
C ASP A 72 14.31 5.62 25.55
N GLY A 73 13.99 5.38 24.27
CA GLY A 73 14.87 4.77 23.28
C GLY A 73 14.83 3.25 23.22
N LEU A 74 14.14 2.57 24.14
CA LEU A 74 13.98 1.13 24.12
C LEU A 74 13.10 0.67 22.96
N GLU A 75 13.37 -0.53 22.45
CA GLU A 75 12.62 -1.11 21.34
C GLU A 75 11.25 -1.61 21.80
N LYS A 76 10.21 -1.30 21.04
CA LYS A 76 8.86 -1.86 21.27
C LYS A 76 8.72 -3.30 20.82
N CYS A 77 9.60 -3.73 19.90
CA CYS A 77 9.59 -5.09 19.39
C CYS A 77 10.15 -6.07 20.44
N VAL A 78 9.36 -7.09 20.75
CA VAL A 78 9.73 -8.17 21.69
C VAL A 78 10.12 -9.48 20.98
N GLY A 79 10.24 -9.46 19.66
CA GLY A 79 10.63 -10.66 18.89
C GLY A 79 9.63 -11.81 19.01
N CYS A 80 8.31 -11.53 19.06
CA CYS A 80 7.29 -12.57 19.23
C CYS A 80 6.93 -13.32 17.95
N GLU A 81 7.44 -12.90 16.78
CA GLU A 81 7.26 -13.53 15.47
C GLU A 81 5.82 -13.51 14.92
N LEU A 82 4.83 -12.97 15.63
CA LEU A 82 3.42 -12.94 15.20
C LEU A 82 3.23 -12.22 13.87
N CYS A 83 4.04 -11.20 13.56
CA CYS A 83 3.99 -10.51 12.28
C CYS A 83 4.48 -11.39 11.11
N ALA A 84 5.44 -12.28 11.36
CA ALA A 84 5.90 -13.26 10.37
C ALA A 84 4.82 -14.31 10.10
N TRP A 85 4.18 -14.83 11.14
CA TRP A 85 3.07 -15.78 11.03
C TRP A 85 1.85 -15.20 10.31
N ALA A 86 1.56 -13.92 10.51
CA ALA A 86 0.44 -13.23 9.86
C ALA A 86 0.73 -12.85 8.40
N CYS A 87 1.97 -12.98 7.92
CA CYS A 87 2.36 -12.55 6.60
C CYS A 87 1.93 -13.55 5.51
N PRO A 88 0.97 -13.23 4.62
CA PRO A 88 0.52 -14.16 3.59
C PRO A 88 1.57 -14.40 2.49
N ALA A 89 2.57 -13.50 2.37
CA ALA A 89 3.61 -13.58 1.36
C ALA A 89 4.93 -14.15 1.90
N ASP A 90 4.97 -14.58 3.18
CA ASP A 90 6.18 -15.07 3.85
C ASP A 90 7.40 -14.15 3.62
N ALA A 91 7.15 -12.85 3.81
CA ALA A 91 8.11 -11.79 3.53
C ALA A 91 8.90 -11.33 4.76
N ILE A 92 8.52 -11.76 5.97
CA ILE A 92 9.06 -11.25 7.22
C ILE A 92 9.83 -12.37 7.94
N TYR A 93 11.07 -12.08 8.30
CA TYR A 93 11.89 -12.93 9.14
C TYR A 93 12.18 -12.20 10.45
N VAL A 94 11.90 -12.86 11.57
CA VAL A 94 12.12 -12.33 12.92
C VAL A 94 12.81 -13.39 13.76
N GLU A 95 13.83 -12.98 14.50
CA GLU A 95 14.50 -13.80 15.50
C GLU A 95 14.51 -13.03 16.82
N GLY A 96 13.87 -13.59 17.84
CA GLY A 96 13.86 -13.03 19.18
C GLY A 96 15.06 -13.51 20.01
N SER A 97 15.51 -12.67 20.95
CA SER A 97 16.51 -13.04 21.96
C SER A 97 16.11 -12.50 23.31
N ASP A 98 16.66 -13.06 24.38
CA ASP A 98 16.39 -12.64 25.74
C ASP A 98 17.22 -11.41 26.11
N ASN A 99 16.62 -10.49 26.87
CA ASN A 99 17.35 -9.38 27.47
C ASN A 99 18.21 -9.91 28.63
N THR A 100 19.38 -9.31 28.77
CA THR A 100 20.23 -9.53 29.94
C THR A 100 20.26 -8.28 30.81
N ASP A 101 20.61 -8.42 32.09
CA ASP A 101 20.71 -7.27 33.01
C ASP A 101 21.79 -6.27 32.57
N GLU A 102 22.81 -6.76 31.85
CA GLU A 102 23.92 -5.94 31.33
C GLU A 102 23.58 -5.23 30.02
N ALA A 103 22.65 -5.79 29.21
CA ALA A 103 22.30 -5.26 27.90
C ALA A 103 20.76 -5.36 27.68
N ARG A 104 20.07 -4.29 28.03
CA ARG A 104 18.62 -4.21 27.92
C ARG A 104 18.20 -3.39 26.70
N PHE A 105 17.55 -4.06 25.75
CA PHE A 105 17.09 -3.47 24.47
C PHE A 105 15.60 -3.16 24.46
N SER A 106 14.79 -3.90 25.24
CA SER A 106 13.34 -3.69 25.33
C SER A 106 12.88 -3.63 26.79
N PRO A 107 11.68 -3.11 27.10
CA PRO A 107 11.11 -3.11 28.44
C PRO A 107 10.78 -4.53 28.96
N GLY A 108 10.57 -5.49 28.04
CA GLY A 108 10.22 -6.87 28.37
C GLY A 108 11.42 -7.78 28.64
N GLU A 109 11.15 -9.08 28.73
CA GLU A 109 12.19 -10.10 28.91
C GLU A 109 12.91 -10.45 27.61
N ARG A 110 12.27 -10.14 26.44
CA ARG A 110 12.77 -10.47 25.10
C ARG A 110 12.79 -9.23 24.20
N TYR A 111 13.64 -9.26 23.19
CA TYR A 111 13.73 -8.24 22.14
C TYR A 111 13.88 -8.87 20.75
N GLY A 112 13.65 -8.12 19.69
CA GLY A 112 13.84 -8.56 18.31
C GLY A 112 15.30 -8.43 17.89
N LYS A 113 16.10 -9.51 18.01
CA LYS A 113 17.52 -9.52 17.64
C LYS A 113 17.74 -9.34 16.14
N VAL A 114 16.94 -10.02 15.33
CA VAL A 114 16.93 -9.89 13.88
C VAL A 114 15.52 -9.59 13.43
N TYR A 115 15.39 -8.58 12.59
CA TYR A 115 14.12 -8.22 11.96
C TYR A 115 14.36 -7.82 10.50
N GLN A 116 13.84 -8.61 9.58
CA GLN A 116 14.04 -8.40 8.15
C GLN A 116 12.73 -8.51 7.39
N ILE A 117 12.53 -7.64 6.40
CA ILE A 117 11.41 -7.70 5.48
C ILE A 117 11.94 -7.78 4.06
N ASN A 118 11.55 -8.82 3.34
CA ASN A 118 11.81 -8.94 1.92
C ASN A 118 10.78 -8.12 1.13
N TYR A 119 11.11 -6.91 0.76
CA TYR A 119 10.22 -6.02 0.00
C TYR A 119 9.88 -6.51 -1.41
N LEU A 120 10.65 -7.45 -1.97
CA LEU A 120 10.33 -8.07 -3.25
C LEU A 120 9.19 -9.11 -3.13
N ARG A 121 8.93 -9.60 -1.92
CA ARG A 121 7.80 -10.50 -1.63
C ARG A 121 6.63 -9.78 -0.97
N CYS A 122 6.90 -8.69 -0.25
CA CYS A 122 5.89 -7.95 0.48
C CYS A 122 4.84 -7.35 -0.45
N ILE A 123 3.55 -7.59 -0.15
CA ILE A 123 2.40 -7.04 -0.88
C ILE A 123 1.79 -5.81 -0.21
N PHE A 124 2.40 -5.28 0.84
CA PHE A 124 1.96 -4.11 1.60
C PHE A 124 0.52 -4.21 2.14
N CYS A 125 0.05 -5.39 2.49
CA CYS A 125 -1.33 -5.63 2.96
C CYS A 125 -1.62 -5.10 4.37
N GLY A 126 -0.59 -4.89 5.22
CA GLY A 126 -0.74 -4.37 6.58
C GLY A 126 -1.14 -5.38 7.66
N LEU A 127 -1.36 -6.66 7.33
CA LEU A 127 -1.74 -7.69 8.31
C LEU A 127 -0.70 -7.87 9.43
N CYS A 128 0.58 -7.64 9.12
CA CYS A 128 1.65 -7.69 10.11
C CYS A 128 1.54 -6.59 11.18
N ILE A 129 0.99 -5.43 10.85
CA ILE A 129 0.75 -4.35 11.81
C ILE A 129 -0.37 -4.72 12.77
N GLU A 130 -1.45 -5.27 12.23
CA GLU A 130 -2.61 -5.70 13.01
C GLU A 130 -2.26 -6.84 13.97
N ALA A 131 -1.37 -7.74 13.53
CA ALA A 131 -0.90 -8.85 14.36
C ALA A 131 0.09 -8.44 15.45
N CYS A 132 0.65 -7.22 15.42
CA CYS A 132 1.65 -6.77 16.38
C CYS A 132 1.04 -6.38 17.73
N PRO A 133 1.26 -7.15 18.83
CA PRO A 133 0.63 -6.89 20.12
C PRO A 133 1.17 -5.63 20.80
N THR A 134 2.42 -5.27 20.56
CA THR A 134 3.09 -4.11 21.16
C THR A 134 2.98 -2.83 20.34
N ARG A 135 2.32 -2.88 19.17
CA ARG A 135 2.30 -1.80 18.19
C ARG A 135 3.70 -1.26 17.85
N ALA A 136 4.67 -2.17 17.84
CA ALA A 136 6.03 -1.85 17.44
C ALA A 136 6.13 -1.55 15.95
N LEU A 137 5.33 -2.24 15.14
CA LEU A 137 5.34 -2.10 13.68
C LEU A 137 4.25 -1.16 13.22
N THR A 138 4.61 -0.19 12.38
CA THR A 138 3.70 0.72 11.69
C THR A 138 4.10 0.84 10.24
N MET A 139 3.23 1.39 9.40
CA MET A 139 3.55 1.78 8.04
C MET A 139 3.58 3.30 7.91
N THR A 140 4.48 3.78 7.09
CA THR A 140 4.65 5.21 6.77
C THR A 140 3.98 5.53 5.44
N ASN A 141 4.00 6.80 5.08
CA ASN A 141 3.52 7.27 3.78
C ASN A 141 4.63 7.24 2.70
N GLU A 142 5.79 6.67 3.02
CA GLU A 142 6.89 6.51 2.06
C GLU A 142 6.61 5.36 1.10
N TYR A 143 6.64 5.65 -0.20
CA TYR A 143 6.40 4.66 -1.28
C TYR A 143 7.53 4.61 -2.30
N GLU A 144 8.49 5.51 -2.23
CA GLU A 144 9.62 5.59 -3.16
C GLU A 144 10.72 4.60 -2.75
N LEU A 145 10.48 3.31 -3.00
CA LEU A 145 11.39 2.22 -2.61
C LEU A 145 12.15 1.62 -3.79
N ALA A 146 12.09 2.28 -4.96
CA ALA A 146 12.78 1.80 -6.15
C ALA A 146 14.30 1.95 -6.02
N ASP A 147 15.04 0.90 -6.34
CA ASP A 147 16.49 0.90 -6.42
C ASP A 147 16.96 0.21 -7.70
N ARG A 148 18.22 0.46 -8.09
CA ARG A 148 18.85 -0.13 -9.29
C ARG A 148 19.34 -1.56 -9.05
N THR A 149 19.60 -1.94 -7.82
CA THR A 149 20.12 -3.25 -7.42
C THR A 149 19.24 -3.92 -6.37
N ARG A 150 19.33 -5.24 -6.24
CA ARG A 150 18.59 -6.01 -5.24
C ARG A 150 19.27 -6.03 -3.86
N GLU A 151 20.49 -5.56 -3.76
CA GLU A 151 21.39 -5.73 -2.61
C GLU A 151 21.36 -4.57 -1.60
N LYS A 152 20.34 -3.71 -1.71
CA LYS A 152 20.16 -2.61 -0.77
C LYS A 152 19.04 -2.86 0.19
#